data_8316c923de8f1a22f7b4d7ea63a03bea
#
_entry.id   8316c923de8f1a22f7b4d7ea63a03bea
#
_cell.length_a   1.000
_cell.length_b   1.000
_cell.length_c   1.000
_cell.angle_alpha   90.00
_cell.angle_beta   90.00
_cell.angle_gamma   90.00
#
_symmetry.space_group_name_H-M   'P 1'
#
loop_
_entity.id
_entity.type
_entity.pdbx_description
1 polymer ?
#
loop_
_entity_poly.entity_id
_entity_poly.type
_entity_poly.pdbx_seq_one_letter_code
_entity_poly.pdbx_strand_id
1 'polypeptide(L)'
;MRHRRHGRTLGRSPSHRKALLKNLASALFLTERDAELDENAPKVAGRITTTLQKAKEVRPLVEKCITIAKKSLPHAEAAKEFACDADRGSDEYKKWRESDNWKKWADARGPVVAAQRRVVQMIGDREATAVLFDIVAERYVDRQGGYTRIVRLAMPRLGDAGTRAILELVGKNDRVNRAAERPAFDSEAPAEEPAAEEANAE
;
A
#
# COMPACT_ATOMS: atom_id res chain seq x y z
N MET A 1 -20.36 -24.02 7.34
CA MET A 1 -18.98 -23.89 7.89
C MET A 1 -19.08 -23.74 9.40
N ARG A 2 -18.60 -24.73 10.11
CA ARG A 2 -18.83 -24.88 11.56
C ARG A 2 -18.14 -23.86 12.47
N HIS A 3 -17.06 -23.23 12.10
CA HIS A 3 -16.23 -22.60 13.13
C HIS A 3 -15.81 -21.16 12.86
N ARG A 4 -16.12 -20.54 11.73
CA ARG A 4 -15.76 -19.16 11.36
C ARG A 4 -14.39 -18.69 11.95
N ARG A 5 -13.46 -19.62 12.15
CA ARG A 5 -12.15 -19.32 12.69
C ARG A 5 -11.32 -18.59 11.62
N HIS A 6 -11.08 -17.33 11.88
CA HIS A 6 -10.20 -16.50 11.06
C HIS A 6 -8.84 -16.38 11.75
N GLY A 7 -7.77 -16.47 10.96
CA GLY A 7 -6.41 -16.27 11.44
C GLY A 7 -5.74 -17.52 11.99
N ARG A 8 -4.42 -17.54 11.85
CA ARG A 8 -3.54 -18.61 12.36
C ARG A 8 -3.07 -18.29 13.76
N THR A 9 -2.90 -19.33 14.57
CA THR A 9 -2.33 -19.18 15.92
C THR A 9 -0.83 -18.87 15.90
N LEU A 10 -0.11 -19.29 14.85
CA LEU A 10 1.33 -19.09 14.67
C LEU A 10 2.18 -19.62 15.86
N GLY A 11 1.69 -20.60 16.62
CA GLY A 11 2.34 -21.14 17.80
C GLY A 11 2.53 -20.10 18.93
N ARG A 12 1.63 -19.12 19.07
CA ARG A 12 1.78 -17.99 20.01
C ARG A 12 0.51 -17.74 20.81
N SER A 13 0.68 -17.17 22.01
CA SER A 13 -0.42 -16.64 22.80
C SER A 13 -1.12 -15.49 22.05
N PRO A 14 -2.39 -15.17 22.36
CA PRO A 14 -3.12 -14.11 21.67
C PRO A 14 -2.43 -12.75 21.72
N SER A 15 -1.88 -12.36 22.86
CA SER A 15 -1.16 -11.08 23.02
C SER A 15 0.14 -11.03 22.19
N HIS A 16 0.94 -12.09 22.26
CA HIS A 16 2.19 -12.20 21.49
C HIS A 16 1.89 -12.21 19.97
N ARG A 17 0.82 -12.87 19.53
CA ARG A 17 0.39 -12.85 18.12
C ARG A 17 -0.02 -11.48 17.67
N LYS A 18 -0.81 -10.74 18.47
CA LYS A 18 -1.17 -9.34 18.16
C LYS A 18 0.06 -8.45 18.03
N ALA A 19 1.00 -8.53 18.99
CA ALA A 19 2.25 -7.79 18.95
C ALA A 19 3.10 -8.14 17.71
N LEU A 20 3.22 -9.41 17.36
CA LEU A 20 3.92 -9.84 16.15
C LEU A 20 3.34 -9.20 14.87
N LEU A 21 2.02 -9.21 14.72
CA LEU A 21 1.38 -8.64 13.53
C LEU A 21 1.52 -7.10 13.49
N LYS A 22 1.42 -6.43 14.64
CA LYS A 22 1.68 -5.00 14.77
C LYS A 22 3.10 -4.66 14.33
N ASN A 23 4.10 -5.34 14.90
CA ASN A 23 5.51 -5.09 14.59
C ASN A 23 5.83 -5.35 13.11
N LEU A 24 5.25 -6.39 12.50
CA LEU A 24 5.45 -6.64 11.07
C LEU A 24 4.82 -5.55 10.19
N ALA A 25 3.66 -5.02 10.58
CA ALA A 25 3.02 -3.92 9.86
C ALA A 25 3.82 -2.61 10.00
N SER A 26 4.25 -2.28 11.23
CA SER A 26 5.12 -1.11 11.47
C SER A 26 6.43 -1.22 10.69
N ALA A 27 7.09 -2.38 10.76
CA ALA A 27 8.34 -2.62 10.03
C ALA A 27 8.17 -2.42 8.51
N LEU A 28 7.03 -2.82 7.92
CA LEU A 28 6.77 -2.60 6.50
C LEU A 28 6.64 -1.11 6.17
N PHE A 29 5.89 -0.34 6.96
CA PHE A 29 5.73 1.10 6.71
C PHE A 29 7.02 1.87 6.96
N LEU A 30 7.77 1.53 8.02
CA LEU A 30 9.06 2.16 8.30
C LEU A 30 10.13 1.93 7.22
N THR A 31 9.96 0.93 6.35
CA THR A 31 10.87 0.79 5.19
C THR A 31 10.75 1.92 4.18
N GLU A 32 9.67 2.70 4.23
CA GLU A 32 9.44 3.85 3.34
C GLU A 32 9.90 5.18 3.95
N ARG A 33 10.38 5.18 5.21
CA ARG A 33 10.89 6.39 5.85
C ARG A 33 12.13 6.90 5.12
N ASP A 34 12.37 8.17 5.22
CA ASP A 34 13.65 8.74 4.86
C ASP A 34 14.73 8.25 5.85
N ALA A 35 15.74 7.60 5.33
CA ALA A 35 16.77 6.92 6.11
C ALA A 35 18.17 7.24 5.58
N GLU A 36 18.36 8.39 4.94
CA GLU A 36 19.65 8.76 4.37
C GLU A 36 20.78 8.84 5.41
N LEU A 37 20.44 9.18 6.66
CA LEU A 37 21.37 9.30 7.77
C LEU A 37 21.37 8.10 8.71
N ASP A 38 20.57 7.06 8.44
CA ASP A 38 20.43 5.90 9.30
C ASP A 38 21.43 4.80 8.94
N GLU A 39 22.26 4.37 9.89
CA GLU A 39 23.14 3.20 9.70
C GLU A 39 22.37 1.91 9.42
N ASN A 40 21.13 1.80 9.92
CA ASN A 40 20.22 0.66 9.74
C ASN A 40 19.16 0.92 8.65
N ALA A 41 19.51 1.68 7.62
CA ALA A 41 18.61 1.93 6.50
C ALA A 41 18.10 0.63 5.87
N PRO A 42 16.82 0.56 5.48
CA PRO A 42 16.29 -0.61 4.80
C PRO A 42 16.95 -0.77 3.44
N LYS A 43 17.49 -1.97 3.16
CA LYS A 43 18.14 -2.25 1.86
C LYS A 43 17.25 -2.00 0.66
N VAL A 44 15.96 -2.23 0.80
CA VAL A 44 14.94 -1.97 -0.23
C VAL A 44 13.69 -1.47 0.44
N ALA A 45 13.25 -0.27 0.05
CA ALA A 45 12.04 0.33 0.54
C ALA A 45 10.78 -0.42 0.06
N GLY A 46 9.73 -0.37 0.86
CA GLY A 46 8.43 -0.94 0.52
C GLY A 46 8.33 -2.45 0.65
N ARG A 47 9.31 -3.16 1.25
CA ARG A 47 9.23 -4.60 1.42
C ARG A 47 9.92 -5.14 2.67
N ILE A 48 9.38 -6.25 3.19
CA ILE A 48 9.97 -7.02 4.29
C ILE A 48 10.04 -8.50 3.92
N THR A 49 11.06 -9.19 4.42
CA THR A 49 11.20 -10.63 4.26
C THR A 49 10.75 -11.34 5.54
N THR A 50 9.81 -12.28 5.42
CA THR A 50 9.29 -13.06 6.55
C THR A 50 8.87 -14.46 6.09
N THR A 51 8.22 -15.24 6.96
CA THR A 51 7.65 -16.54 6.54
C THR A 51 6.32 -16.33 5.83
N LEU A 52 5.98 -17.20 4.87
CA LEU A 52 4.76 -17.13 4.08
C LEU A 52 3.49 -17.02 4.94
N GLN A 53 3.45 -17.78 6.04
CA GLN A 53 2.30 -17.80 6.95
C GLN A 53 2.12 -16.46 7.66
N LYS A 54 3.20 -15.84 8.13
CA LYS A 54 3.18 -14.51 8.76
C LYS A 54 2.79 -13.42 7.75
N ALA A 55 3.34 -13.47 6.53
CA ALA A 55 3.00 -12.54 5.46
C ALA A 55 1.49 -12.58 5.14
N LYS A 56 0.91 -13.79 5.05
CA LYS A 56 -0.53 -13.95 4.80
C LYS A 56 -1.41 -13.40 5.94
N GLU A 57 -0.96 -13.51 7.19
CA GLU A 57 -1.73 -13.02 8.35
C GLU A 57 -1.61 -11.51 8.55
N VAL A 58 -0.48 -10.89 8.25
CA VAL A 58 -0.30 -9.44 8.41
C VAL A 58 -0.93 -8.64 7.27
N ARG A 59 -1.04 -9.22 6.07
CA ARG A 59 -1.58 -8.56 4.87
C ARG A 59 -2.92 -7.85 5.12
N PRO A 60 -3.95 -8.48 5.71
CA PRO A 60 -5.25 -7.80 5.93
C PRO A 60 -5.12 -6.60 6.87
N LEU A 61 -4.23 -6.64 7.86
CA LEU A 61 -3.97 -5.53 8.78
C LEU A 61 -3.36 -4.35 8.03
N VAL A 62 -2.32 -4.58 7.23
CA VAL A 62 -1.65 -3.56 6.42
C VAL A 62 -2.63 -2.92 5.44
N GLU A 63 -3.36 -3.73 4.68
CA GLU A 63 -4.32 -3.22 3.70
C GLU A 63 -5.45 -2.38 4.34
N LYS A 64 -5.91 -2.78 5.53
CA LYS A 64 -6.88 -2.00 6.29
C LYS A 64 -6.32 -0.65 6.73
N CYS A 65 -5.07 -0.60 7.18
CA CYS A 65 -4.42 0.66 7.58
C CYS A 65 -4.29 1.61 6.37
N ILE A 66 -3.85 1.12 5.22
CA ILE A 66 -3.76 1.91 3.98
C ILE A 66 -5.15 2.44 3.56
N THR A 67 -6.19 1.61 3.63
CA THR A 67 -7.55 2.05 3.30
C THR A 67 -8.05 3.16 4.23
N ILE A 68 -7.73 3.09 5.54
CA ILE A 68 -8.11 4.13 6.50
C ILE A 68 -7.38 5.43 6.18
N ALA A 69 -6.07 5.36 5.96
CA ALA A 69 -5.24 6.52 5.63
C ALA A 69 -5.71 7.19 4.33
N LYS A 70 -5.90 6.40 3.26
CA LYS A 70 -6.40 6.89 1.97
C LYS A 70 -7.73 7.65 2.09
N LYS A 71 -8.69 7.09 2.84
CA LYS A 71 -10.01 7.71 3.03
C LYS A 71 -9.96 9.04 3.77
N SER A 72 -8.88 9.34 4.48
CA SER A 72 -8.71 10.61 5.19
C SER A 72 -8.05 11.69 4.33
N LEU A 73 -7.45 11.37 3.18
CA LEU A 73 -6.78 12.34 2.31
C LEU A 73 -7.68 13.48 1.84
N PRO A 74 -8.91 13.26 1.36
CA PRO A 74 -9.80 14.37 0.96
C PRO A 74 -10.09 15.35 2.10
N HIS A 75 -10.19 14.85 3.34
CA HIS A 75 -10.38 15.69 4.52
C HIS A 75 -9.11 16.48 4.86
N ALA A 76 -7.93 15.90 4.62
CA ALA A 76 -6.66 16.59 4.80
C ALA A 76 -6.49 17.73 3.78
N GLU A 77 -6.89 17.52 2.54
CA GLU A 77 -6.89 18.54 1.48
C GLU A 77 -7.87 19.67 1.80
N ALA A 78 -9.10 19.34 2.17
CA ALA A 78 -10.09 20.34 2.59
C ALA A 78 -9.63 21.16 3.81
N ALA A 79 -8.86 20.55 4.71
CA ALA A 79 -8.30 21.28 5.86
C ALA A 79 -7.19 22.25 5.45
N LYS A 80 -6.45 22.00 4.36
CA LYS A 80 -5.39 22.91 3.87
C LYS A 80 -5.94 24.28 3.47
N GLU A 81 -7.16 24.34 2.95
CA GLU A 81 -7.79 25.61 2.52
C GLU A 81 -7.97 26.60 3.70
N PHE A 82 -8.13 26.09 4.90
CA PHE A 82 -8.36 26.91 6.12
C PHE A 82 -7.13 26.96 7.03
N ALA A 83 -6.02 26.35 6.62
CA ALA A 83 -4.80 26.31 7.41
C ALA A 83 -4.14 27.68 7.51
N CYS A 84 -3.37 27.89 8.58
CA CYS A 84 -2.51 29.06 8.74
C CYS A 84 -1.06 28.60 8.75
N ASP A 85 -0.23 29.27 7.95
CA ASP A 85 1.19 28.97 7.82
C ASP A 85 2.06 29.75 8.83
N ALA A 86 1.42 30.60 9.65
CA ALA A 86 2.12 31.40 10.65
C ALA A 86 2.63 30.55 11.81
N ASP A 87 3.77 30.93 12.36
CA ASP A 87 4.36 30.27 13.52
C ASP A 87 3.43 30.33 14.75
N ARG A 88 3.38 29.24 15.52
CA ARG A 88 2.48 29.08 16.69
C ARG A 88 2.61 30.17 17.77
N GLY A 89 3.70 30.91 17.80
CA GLY A 89 3.91 32.02 18.75
C GLY A 89 3.54 33.40 18.21
N SER A 90 3.26 33.52 16.91
CA SER A 90 2.98 34.80 16.26
C SER A 90 1.60 35.35 16.61
N ASP A 91 1.43 36.67 16.51
CA ASP A 91 0.15 37.32 16.72
C ASP A 91 -0.85 37.00 15.59
N GLU A 92 -0.37 36.69 14.40
CA GLU A 92 -1.17 36.22 13.28
C GLU A 92 -1.81 34.86 13.57
N TYR A 93 -1.04 33.92 14.15
CA TYR A 93 -1.57 32.62 14.58
C TYR A 93 -2.63 32.76 15.68
N LYS A 94 -2.44 33.67 16.63
CA LYS A 94 -3.42 33.93 17.70
C LYS A 94 -4.74 34.45 17.11
N LYS A 95 -4.68 35.44 16.19
CA LYS A 95 -5.86 36.00 15.51
C LYS A 95 -6.56 34.91 14.64
N TRP A 96 -5.79 34.09 13.94
CA TRP A 96 -6.38 32.98 13.19
C TRP A 96 -7.09 31.98 14.10
N ARG A 97 -6.52 31.67 15.27
CA ARG A 97 -7.12 30.73 16.21
C ARG A 97 -8.43 31.23 16.81
N GLU A 98 -8.66 32.52 16.88
CA GLU A 98 -9.91 33.15 17.32
C GLU A 98 -10.94 33.28 16.21
N SER A 99 -10.52 33.11 14.96
CA SER A 99 -11.35 33.24 13.76
C SER A 99 -12.23 32.00 13.50
N ASP A 100 -13.26 32.19 12.66
CA ASP A 100 -14.09 31.08 12.19
C ASP A 100 -13.32 30.11 11.26
N ASN A 101 -12.23 30.55 10.65
CA ASN A 101 -11.37 29.68 9.83
C ASN A 101 -10.73 28.59 10.67
N TRP A 102 -10.33 28.87 11.92
CA TRP A 102 -9.83 27.85 12.82
C TRP A 102 -10.88 26.77 13.12
N LYS A 103 -12.16 27.15 13.30
CA LYS A 103 -13.24 26.19 13.53
C LYS A 103 -13.43 25.28 12.30
N LYS A 104 -13.50 25.88 11.12
CA LYS A 104 -13.60 25.13 9.86
C LYS A 104 -12.42 24.19 9.63
N TRP A 105 -11.21 24.66 9.92
CA TRP A 105 -10.01 23.83 9.87
C TRP A 105 -10.07 22.67 10.87
N ALA A 106 -10.49 22.93 12.11
CA ALA A 106 -10.58 21.90 13.14
C ALA A 106 -11.61 20.82 12.78
N ASP A 107 -12.77 21.21 12.24
CA ASP A 107 -13.82 20.31 11.79
C ASP A 107 -13.36 19.46 10.59
N ALA A 108 -12.72 20.07 9.60
CA ALA A 108 -12.16 19.35 8.46
C ALA A 108 -11.02 18.40 8.86
N ARG A 109 -10.16 18.79 9.81
CA ARG A 109 -9.05 17.96 10.30
C ARG A 109 -9.48 16.88 11.28
N GLY A 110 -10.64 16.99 11.90
CA GLY A 110 -11.18 16.02 12.87
C GLY A 110 -11.15 14.58 12.36
N PRO A 111 -11.70 14.27 11.18
CA PRO A 111 -11.68 12.93 10.58
C PRO A 111 -10.25 12.39 10.33
N VAL A 112 -9.30 13.26 9.95
CA VAL A 112 -7.90 12.88 9.74
C VAL A 112 -7.26 12.44 11.05
N VAL A 113 -7.42 13.21 12.12
CA VAL A 113 -6.90 12.88 13.45
C VAL A 113 -7.54 11.60 13.98
N ALA A 114 -8.84 11.41 13.77
CA ALA A 114 -9.55 10.19 14.14
C ALA A 114 -8.99 8.96 13.38
N ALA A 115 -8.71 9.10 12.08
CA ALA A 115 -8.09 8.06 11.26
C ALA A 115 -6.68 7.72 11.78
N GLN A 116 -5.85 8.73 12.05
CA GLN A 116 -4.50 8.54 12.61
C GLN A 116 -4.55 7.82 13.96
N ARG A 117 -5.40 8.26 14.90
CA ARG A 117 -5.58 7.60 16.20
C ARG A 117 -6.00 6.14 16.06
N ARG A 118 -6.90 5.85 15.12
CA ARG A 118 -7.35 4.48 14.83
C ARG A 118 -6.22 3.61 14.31
N VAL A 119 -5.38 4.12 13.41
CA VAL A 119 -4.21 3.40 12.88
C VAL A 119 -3.18 3.18 13.98
N VAL A 120 -2.87 4.19 14.80
CA VAL A 120 -1.98 4.04 15.97
C VAL A 120 -2.48 2.94 16.91
N GLN A 121 -3.77 2.87 17.19
CA GLN A 121 -4.35 1.79 18.00
C GLN A 121 -4.12 0.40 17.38
N MET A 122 -4.17 0.30 16.04
CA MET A 122 -4.01 -0.95 15.30
C MET A 122 -2.55 -1.39 15.19
N ILE A 123 -1.61 -0.46 14.99
CA ILE A 123 -0.18 -0.72 14.76
C ILE A 123 0.64 -0.55 16.04
N GLY A 124 0.33 0.47 16.86
CA GLY A 124 1.03 0.79 18.10
C GLY A 124 2.27 1.65 17.91
N ASP A 125 2.52 2.15 16.70
CA ASP A 125 3.70 2.91 16.32
C ASP A 125 3.27 4.23 15.66
N ARG A 126 3.77 5.36 16.18
CA ARG A 126 3.44 6.69 15.69
C ARG A 126 4.24 7.06 14.44
N GLU A 127 5.52 6.70 14.41
CA GLU A 127 6.40 6.98 13.27
C GLU A 127 5.93 6.22 12.02
N ALA A 128 5.67 4.91 12.16
CA ALA A 128 5.09 4.11 11.07
C ALA A 128 3.74 4.66 10.60
N THR A 129 2.96 5.27 11.51
CA THR A 129 1.70 5.91 11.14
C THR A 129 1.93 7.20 10.37
N ALA A 130 2.89 8.06 10.76
CA ALA A 130 3.24 9.26 10.01
C ALA A 130 3.67 8.91 8.59
N VAL A 131 4.63 7.99 8.43
CA VAL A 131 5.07 7.51 7.11
C VAL A 131 3.92 6.96 6.26
N LEU A 132 2.98 6.24 6.89
CA LEU A 132 1.81 5.72 6.19
C LEU A 132 0.92 6.86 5.62
N PHE A 133 0.66 7.91 6.41
CA PHE A 133 -0.22 9.01 5.98
C PHE A 133 0.46 9.95 5.00
N ASP A 134 1.74 10.24 5.20
CA ASP A 134 2.47 11.24 4.43
C ASP A 134 3.02 10.68 3.10
N ILE A 135 3.43 9.41 3.06
CA ILE A 135 4.09 8.83 1.88
C ILE A 135 3.24 7.74 1.21
N VAL A 136 2.80 6.75 2.00
CA VAL A 136 2.20 5.53 1.43
C VAL A 136 0.77 5.78 0.95
N ALA A 137 -0.02 6.57 1.69
CA ALA A 137 -1.42 6.81 1.37
C ALA A 137 -1.60 7.55 0.03
N GLU A 138 -0.77 8.54 -0.24
CA GLU A 138 -0.80 9.31 -1.49
C GLU A 138 -0.57 8.45 -2.73
N ARG A 139 0.32 7.45 -2.62
CA ARG A 139 0.61 6.51 -3.71
C ARG A 139 -0.61 5.70 -4.17
N TYR A 140 -1.58 5.50 -3.29
CA TYR A 140 -2.72 4.62 -3.54
C TYR A 140 -4.06 5.32 -3.72
N VAL A 141 -4.08 6.63 -3.98
CA VAL A 141 -5.31 7.41 -4.15
C VAL A 141 -6.25 6.76 -5.17
N ASP A 142 -5.74 6.36 -6.33
CA ASP A 142 -6.53 5.80 -7.43
C ASP A 142 -6.79 4.29 -7.31
N ARG A 143 -6.06 3.61 -6.40
CA ARG A 143 -6.15 2.15 -6.31
C ARG A 143 -7.20 1.71 -5.29
N GLN A 144 -8.17 0.88 -5.69
CA GLN A 144 -9.29 0.46 -4.84
C GLN A 144 -9.03 -0.80 -4.00
N GLY A 145 -7.76 -1.21 -3.81
CA GLY A 145 -7.41 -2.36 -2.99
C GLY A 145 -6.23 -3.14 -3.55
N GLY A 146 -5.84 -4.23 -2.88
CA GLY A 146 -4.70 -5.03 -3.30
C GLY A 146 -3.40 -4.23 -3.26
N TYR A 147 -3.19 -3.49 -2.19
CA TYR A 147 -2.00 -2.63 -2.02
C TYR A 147 -0.73 -3.40 -1.77
N THR A 148 -0.84 -4.69 -1.43
CA THR A 148 0.29 -5.52 -1.06
C THR A 148 0.37 -6.77 -1.91
N ARG A 149 1.60 -7.26 -2.12
CA ARG A 149 1.91 -8.48 -2.85
C ARG A 149 2.79 -9.38 -1.99
N ILE A 150 2.60 -10.70 -2.11
CA ILE A 150 3.44 -11.70 -1.44
C ILE A 150 4.19 -12.49 -2.51
N VAL A 151 5.51 -12.39 -2.52
CA VAL A 151 6.41 -13.13 -3.41
C VAL A 151 7.11 -14.21 -2.60
N ARG A 152 7.02 -15.46 -3.05
CA ARG A 152 7.72 -16.58 -2.41
C ARG A 152 9.19 -16.59 -2.83
N LEU A 153 10.07 -16.84 -1.87
CA LEU A 153 11.49 -17.08 -2.14
C LEU A 153 11.74 -18.57 -2.38
N ALA A 154 12.57 -18.87 -3.37
CA ALA A 154 12.92 -20.24 -3.71
C ALA A 154 13.67 -20.95 -2.58
N MET A 155 14.60 -20.25 -1.92
CA MET A 155 15.39 -20.82 -0.84
C MET A 155 14.64 -20.81 0.49
N PRO A 156 14.43 -21.97 1.13
CA PRO A 156 13.86 -22.06 2.47
C PRO A 156 14.82 -21.46 3.52
N ARG A 157 14.31 -21.27 4.73
CA ARG A 157 15.12 -20.79 5.85
C ARG A 157 16.00 -21.93 6.37
N LEU A 158 17.29 -21.64 6.62
CA LEU A 158 18.20 -22.56 7.27
C LEU A 158 17.67 -22.95 8.66
N GLY A 159 17.83 -24.20 9.02
CA GLY A 159 17.46 -24.78 10.32
C GLY A 159 16.09 -25.45 10.31
N ASP A 160 15.01 -24.74 9.94
CA ASP A 160 13.62 -25.28 10.00
C ASP A 160 12.98 -25.47 8.62
N ALA A 161 13.72 -25.26 7.54
CA ALA A 161 13.22 -25.32 6.14
C ALA A 161 11.92 -24.52 5.89
N GLY A 162 11.64 -23.51 6.72
CA GLY A 162 10.42 -22.70 6.63
C GLY A 162 10.36 -21.89 5.33
N THR A 163 9.23 -21.95 4.61
CA THR A 163 9.02 -21.17 3.38
C THR A 163 9.11 -19.68 3.66
N ARG A 164 10.08 -19.02 3.04
CA ARG A 164 10.28 -17.58 3.11
C ARG A 164 9.43 -16.87 2.07
N ALA A 165 9.01 -15.66 2.39
CA ALA A 165 8.27 -14.80 1.47
C ALA A 165 8.61 -13.33 1.72
N ILE A 166 8.53 -12.55 0.66
CA ILE A 166 8.59 -11.09 0.70
C ILE A 166 7.14 -10.59 0.72
N LEU A 167 6.82 -9.73 1.67
CA LEU A 167 5.62 -8.90 1.65
C LEU A 167 6.05 -7.52 1.17
N GLU A 168 5.49 -7.05 0.08
CA GLU A 168 5.85 -5.76 -0.52
C GLU A 168 4.63 -4.91 -0.84
N LEU A 169 4.84 -3.61 -0.85
CA LEU A 169 3.90 -2.60 -1.34
C LEU A 169 3.96 -2.57 -2.87
N VAL A 170 2.81 -2.65 -3.51
CA VAL A 170 2.70 -2.66 -4.98
C VAL A 170 3.00 -1.27 -5.54
N GLY A 171 3.62 -1.20 -6.71
CA GLY A 171 3.87 0.04 -7.45
C GLY A 171 5.30 0.59 -7.31
N LYS A 172 6.04 0.29 -6.23
CA LYS A 172 7.41 0.79 -6.07
C LYS A 172 8.46 -0.13 -6.70
N ASN A 173 8.26 -1.45 -6.59
CA ASN A 173 9.16 -2.46 -7.10
C ASN A 173 8.53 -3.28 -8.24
N ASP A 174 7.55 -2.70 -8.92
CA ASP A 174 6.90 -3.39 -10.03
C ASP A 174 7.82 -3.49 -11.23
N ARG A 175 7.89 -4.70 -11.79
CA ARG A 175 8.49 -4.87 -13.10
C ARG A 175 7.59 -4.16 -14.11
N VAL A 176 8.16 -3.32 -14.93
CA VAL A 176 7.49 -2.81 -16.12
C VAL A 176 7.10 -4.02 -16.96
N ASN A 177 5.80 -4.33 -17.03
CA ASN A 177 5.31 -5.29 -17.98
C ASN A 177 5.55 -4.67 -19.36
N ARG A 178 6.70 -5.00 -19.97
CA ARG A 178 6.81 -4.92 -21.41
C ARG A 178 5.78 -5.93 -21.92
N ALA A 179 4.68 -5.43 -22.46
CA ALA A 179 3.80 -6.27 -23.23
C ALA A 179 4.69 -6.99 -24.25
N ALA A 180 4.78 -8.31 -24.15
CA ALA A 180 5.45 -9.07 -25.17
C ALA A 180 4.68 -8.74 -26.46
N GLU A 181 5.33 -8.02 -27.38
CA GLU A 181 4.81 -7.87 -28.73
C GLU A 181 4.62 -9.30 -29.24
N ARG A 182 3.37 -9.66 -29.44
CA ARG A 182 3.08 -10.94 -30.09
C ARG A 182 3.76 -10.85 -31.45
N PRO A 183 4.61 -11.83 -31.81
CA PRO A 183 5.15 -11.85 -33.16
C PRO A 183 3.97 -11.78 -34.12
N ALA A 184 3.94 -10.75 -34.95
CA ALA A 184 2.99 -10.67 -36.04
C ALA A 184 3.40 -11.77 -37.01
N PHE A 185 2.64 -12.85 -37.06
CA PHE A 185 2.74 -13.77 -38.19
C PHE A 185 2.09 -13.05 -39.36
N ASP A 186 2.88 -12.73 -40.37
CA ASP A 186 2.35 -12.29 -41.64
C ASP A 186 1.41 -13.40 -42.13
N SER A 187 0.11 -13.16 -42.02
CA SER A 187 -0.88 -13.99 -42.70
C SER A 187 -0.69 -13.71 -44.18
N GLU A 188 -0.03 -14.60 -44.88
CA GLU A 188 -0.09 -14.63 -46.35
C GLU A 188 -1.57 -14.54 -46.75
N ALA A 189 -1.91 -13.48 -47.47
CA ALA A 189 -3.22 -13.33 -48.06
C ALA A 189 -3.52 -14.55 -48.93
N PRO A 190 -4.71 -15.14 -48.87
CA PRO A 190 -5.05 -16.26 -49.73
C PRO A 190 -4.92 -15.78 -51.19
N ALA A 191 -4.13 -16.53 -51.98
CA ALA A 191 -3.97 -16.28 -53.42
C ALA A 191 -5.35 -16.27 -54.07
N GLU A 192 -5.68 -15.20 -54.80
CA GLU A 192 -6.84 -15.16 -55.69
C GLU A 192 -6.67 -16.29 -56.74
N GLU A 193 -7.61 -17.23 -56.77
CA GLU A 193 -7.76 -18.17 -57.86
C GLU A 193 -8.13 -17.42 -59.14
N PRO A 194 -7.47 -17.66 -60.27
CA PRO A 194 -7.87 -17.03 -61.53
C PRO A 194 -9.21 -17.59 -61.98
N ALA A 195 -10.16 -16.66 -62.23
CA ALA A 195 -11.44 -16.97 -62.81
C ALA A 195 -11.27 -17.68 -64.18
N ALA A 196 -11.86 -18.85 -64.26
CA ALA A 196 -11.94 -19.59 -65.52
C ALA A 196 -12.89 -18.84 -66.47
N GLU A 197 -12.37 -18.36 -67.58
CA GLU A 197 -13.14 -17.91 -68.73
C GLU A 197 -13.92 -19.09 -69.29
N GLU A 198 -15.24 -19.08 -69.17
CA GLU A 198 -16.11 -19.91 -69.97
C GLU A 198 -16.17 -19.32 -71.39
N ALA A 199 -15.48 -19.96 -72.31
CA ALA A 199 -15.70 -19.71 -73.73
C ALA A 199 -16.99 -20.38 -74.20
N ASN A 200 -17.97 -19.57 -74.54
CA ASN A 200 -19.10 -19.96 -75.34
C ASN A 200 -18.66 -20.13 -76.78
N ALA A 201 -18.91 -21.28 -77.35
CA ALA A 201 -19.00 -21.49 -78.81
C ALA A 201 -20.12 -22.49 -79.08
N GLU A 202 -21.13 -22.01 -79.79
CA GLU A 202 -22.16 -22.70 -80.60
C GLU A 202 -23.09 -23.68 -79.88
#